data_3ead110d4b9b5393df3046cf0d97f976
#
_entry.id   3ead110d4b9b5393df3046cf0d97f976
#
_cell.length_a   1.000
_cell.length_b   1.000
_cell.length_c   1.000
_cell.angle_alpha   90.00
_cell.angle_beta   90.00
_cell.angle_gamma   90.00
#
_symmetry.space_group_name_H-M   'P 1'
#
loop_
_entity.id
_entity.type
_entity.pdbx_description
1 polymer ?
#
loop_
_entity_poly.entity_id
_entity_poly.type
_entity_poly.pdbx_seq_one_letter_code
_entity_poly.pdbx_strand_id
1 'polypeptide(L)'
;MSRSTAREDMLRSAALLFRERGVEATSLADVIERAGAPRGSIYHHFPRGKPQLVEEATRTAGALMGSMISAGMANEGPAATLRAIIGGFRDQLESTDYTAGCPVAPAALEGANSPSAVAAAGESFTSWEDTIAASLWQRGLPQERARSLATMAISAFEGALIIAKAQRSTRALDRVEVELLQWLGSALDGVGNARA
;
A
#
# COMPACT_ATOMS: atom_id res chain seq x y z
N MET A 1 -20.52 1.39 -16.60
CA MET A 1 -19.37 0.69 -16.01
C MET A 1 -18.60 0.04 -17.16
N SER A 2 -17.32 0.42 -17.37
CA SER A 2 -16.48 -0.23 -18.39
C SER A 2 -16.26 -1.69 -17.96
N ARG A 3 -16.37 -2.63 -18.91
CA ARG A 3 -16.11 -4.05 -18.70
C ARG A 3 -14.60 -4.20 -18.46
N SER A 4 -14.18 -4.69 -17.30
CA SER A 4 -12.77 -4.99 -17.00
C SER A 4 -12.23 -5.96 -18.06
N THR A 5 -10.98 -5.79 -18.47
CA THR A 5 -10.32 -6.74 -19.38
C THR A 5 -9.82 -7.95 -18.57
N ALA A 6 -9.67 -9.11 -19.23
CA ALA A 6 -9.13 -10.31 -18.60
C ALA A 6 -7.75 -10.04 -17.95
N ARG A 7 -6.95 -9.16 -18.55
CA ARG A 7 -5.66 -8.74 -18.02
C ARG A 7 -5.79 -7.95 -16.72
N GLU A 8 -6.72 -7.01 -16.65
CA GLU A 8 -6.97 -6.24 -15.43
C GLU A 8 -7.50 -7.12 -14.30
N ASP A 9 -8.36 -8.09 -14.63
CA ASP A 9 -8.86 -9.06 -13.66
C ASP A 9 -7.75 -9.96 -13.11
N MET A 10 -6.80 -10.38 -13.97
CA MET A 10 -5.61 -11.13 -13.53
C MET A 10 -4.71 -10.28 -12.63
N LEU A 11 -4.43 -9.02 -12.96
CA LEU A 11 -3.62 -8.13 -12.13
C LEU A 11 -4.26 -7.89 -10.77
N ARG A 12 -5.57 -7.64 -10.74
CA ARG A 12 -6.33 -7.49 -9.49
C ARG A 12 -6.30 -8.76 -8.65
N SER A 13 -6.54 -9.91 -9.28
CA SER A 13 -6.50 -11.22 -8.61
C SER A 13 -5.13 -11.55 -8.06
N ALA A 14 -4.06 -11.23 -8.81
CA ALA A 14 -2.69 -11.40 -8.36
C ALA A 14 -2.38 -10.52 -7.13
N ALA A 15 -2.71 -9.23 -7.17
CA ALA A 15 -2.49 -8.32 -6.03
C ALA A 15 -3.23 -8.79 -4.77
N LEU A 16 -4.45 -9.30 -4.90
CA LEU A 16 -5.22 -9.86 -3.79
C LEU A 16 -4.56 -11.13 -3.24
N LEU A 17 -4.12 -12.05 -4.09
CA LEU A 17 -3.46 -13.28 -3.66
C LEU A 17 -2.11 -13.00 -2.99
N PHE A 18 -1.31 -12.07 -3.55
CA PHE A 18 -0.01 -11.72 -2.99
C PHE A 18 -0.14 -11.12 -1.57
N ARG A 19 -1.12 -10.25 -1.34
CA ARG A 19 -1.36 -9.68 0.00
C ARG A 19 -1.89 -10.69 1.02
N GLU A 20 -2.57 -11.74 0.55
CA GLU A 20 -3.14 -12.82 1.40
C GLU A 20 -2.07 -13.86 1.76
N ARG A 21 -1.33 -14.35 0.78
CA ARG A 21 -0.46 -15.54 0.90
C ARG A 21 1.03 -15.27 0.62
N GLY A 22 1.37 -14.09 0.09
CA GLY A 22 2.70 -13.79 -0.42
C GLY A 22 2.87 -14.13 -1.90
N VAL A 23 3.99 -13.68 -2.46
CA VAL A 23 4.33 -13.88 -3.87
C VAL A 23 4.71 -15.34 -4.13
N GLU A 24 5.57 -15.91 -3.27
CA GLU A 24 6.09 -17.27 -3.50
C GLU A 24 5.00 -18.34 -3.43
N ALA A 25 4.07 -18.22 -2.49
CA ALA A 25 2.96 -19.18 -2.31
C ALA A 25 1.82 -18.99 -3.32
N THR A 26 1.91 -18.03 -4.25
CA THR A 26 0.88 -17.78 -5.27
C THR A 26 1.37 -18.29 -6.63
N SER A 27 0.65 -19.25 -7.22
CA SER A 27 0.93 -19.75 -8.57
C SER A 27 0.18 -18.97 -9.65
N LEU A 28 0.61 -19.08 -10.91
CA LEU A 28 -0.15 -18.56 -12.06
C LEU A 28 -1.52 -19.23 -12.19
N ALA A 29 -1.65 -20.48 -11.79
CA ALA A 29 -2.92 -21.20 -11.79
C ALA A 29 -3.92 -20.60 -10.80
N ASP A 30 -3.49 -20.24 -9.59
CA ASP A 30 -4.33 -19.58 -8.60
C ASP A 30 -4.87 -18.25 -9.13
N VAL A 31 -4.03 -17.48 -9.84
CA VAL A 31 -4.43 -16.19 -10.41
C VAL A 31 -5.45 -16.38 -11.52
N ILE A 32 -5.26 -17.36 -12.41
CA ILE A 32 -6.21 -17.70 -13.49
C ILE A 32 -7.56 -18.09 -12.89
N GLU A 33 -7.54 -18.97 -11.89
CA GLU A 33 -8.74 -19.45 -11.22
C GLU A 33 -9.51 -18.31 -10.57
N ARG A 34 -8.84 -17.48 -9.78
CA ARG A 34 -9.46 -16.33 -9.12
C ARG A 34 -9.98 -15.27 -10.09
N ALA A 35 -9.29 -15.08 -11.23
CA ALA A 35 -9.70 -14.14 -12.27
C ALA A 35 -10.85 -14.67 -13.16
N GLY A 36 -11.20 -15.94 -13.05
CA GLY A 36 -12.17 -16.59 -13.94
C GLY A 36 -11.73 -16.61 -15.40
N ALA A 37 -10.42 -16.64 -15.65
CA ALA A 37 -9.84 -16.52 -16.98
C ALA A 37 -9.53 -17.89 -17.60
N PRO A 38 -9.50 -18.03 -18.95
CA PRO A 38 -9.11 -19.24 -19.61
C PRO A 38 -7.64 -19.63 -19.30
N ARG A 39 -7.37 -20.91 -19.00
CA ARG A 39 -6.06 -21.40 -18.58
C ARG A 39 -4.86 -21.00 -19.46
N GLY A 40 -5.07 -20.92 -20.78
CA GLY A 40 -4.01 -20.54 -21.73
C GLY A 40 -3.76 -19.02 -21.86
N SER A 41 -4.66 -18.18 -21.35
CA SER A 41 -4.62 -16.74 -21.61
C SER A 41 -3.51 -16.01 -20.85
N ILE A 42 -3.01 -16.57 -19.75
CA ILE A 42 -2.03 -15.87 -18.91
C ILE A 42 -0.71 -15.59 -19.65
N TYR A 43 -0.20 -16.54 -20.42
CA TYR A 43 1.05 -16.36 -21.19
C TYR A 43 0.88 -15.43 -22.39
N HIS A 44 -0.37 -15.24 -22.87
CA HIS A 44 -0.68 -14.21 -23.86
C HIS A 44 -0.57 -12.80 -23.27
N HIS A 45 -1.05 -12.63 -22.03
CA HIS A 45 -1.03 -11.32 -21.34
C HIS A 45 0.29 -11.05 -20.63
N PHE A 46 0.97 -12.09 -20.16
CA PHE A 46 2.22 -12.02 -19.39
C PHE A 46 3.25 -13.00 -19.97
N PRO A 47 3.85 -12.70 -21.14
CA PRO A 47 4.78 -13.61 -21.82
C PRO A 47 6.04 -13.90 -21.02
N ARG A 48 6.45 -13.05 -20.07
CA ARG A 48 7.56 -13.29 -19.15
C ARG A 48 7.13 -14.06 -17.89
N GLY A 49 5.87 -14.55 -17.84
CA GLY A 49 5.35 -15.38 -16.76
C GLY A 49 5.18 -14.63 -15.42
N LYS A 50 5.42 -15.39 -14.33
CA LYS A 50 5.19 -14.89 -12.95
C LYS A 50 5.98 -13.62 -12.60
N PRO A 51 7.26 -13.44 -12.95
CA PRO A 51 7.97 -12.20 -12.66
C PRO A 51 7.31 -10.95 -13.23
N GLN A 52 6.82 -11.01 -14.47
CA GLN A 52 6.10 -9.91 -15.10
C GLN A 52 4.77 -9.64 -14.38
N LEU A 53 4.03 -10.68 -14.07
CA LEU A 53 2.75 -10.55 -13.35
C LEU A 53 2.94 -9.91 -11.98
N VAL A 54 3.97 -10.30 -11.23
CA VAL A 54 4.29 -9.74 -9.91
C VAL A 54 4.64 -8.25 -10.04
N GLU A 55 5.56 -7.91 -10.96
CA GLU A 55 5.94 -6.51 -11.21
C GLU A 55 4.73 -5.65 -11.52
N GLU A 56 3.90 -6.05 -12.48
CA GLU A 56 2.77 -5.25 -12.94
C GLU A 56 1.63 -5.19 -11.93
N ALA A 57 1.35 -6.27 -11.20
CA ALA A 57 0.37 -6.27 -10.13
C ALA A 57 0.80 -5.34 -8.97
N THR A 58 2.09 -5.36 -8.63
CA THR A 58 2.67 -4.45 -7.63
C THR A 58 2.56 -2.99 -8.07
N ARG A 59 2.94 -2.66 -9.31
CA ARG A 59 2.78 -1.30 -9.87
C ARG A 59 1.32 -0.84 -9.85
N THR A 60 0.41 -1.71 -10.27
CA THR A 60 -1.03 -1.39 -10.32
C THR A 60 -1.58 -1.13 -8.91
N ALA A 61 -1.26 -1.97 -7.95
CA ALA A 61 -1.67 -1.81 -6.56
C ALA A 61 -1.04 -0.58 -5.92
N GLY A 62 0.25 -0.34 -6.19
CA GLY A 62 0.99 0.84 -5.72
C GLY A 62 0.39 2.15 -6.25
N ALA A 63 0.06 2.19 -7.55
CA ALA A 63 -0.58 3.35 -8.17
C ALA A 63 -1.99 3.61 -7.62
N LEU A 64 -2.78 2.57 -7.37
CA LEU A 64 -4.10 2.70 -6.77
C LEU A 64 -4.00 3.30 -5.36
N MET A 65 -3.13 2.77 -4.50
CA MET A 65 -2.90 3.31 -3.17
C MET A 65 -2.38 4.75 -3.22
N GLY A 66 -1.41 5.04 -4.11
CA GLY A 66 -0.88 6.39 -4.31
C GLY A 66 -1.98 7.39 -4.71
N SER A 67 -2.91 6.98 -5.56
CA SER A 67 -4.07 7.80 -5.94
C SER A 67 -5.00 8.09 -4.75
N MET A 68 -5.23 7.10 -3.89
CA MET A 68 -6.04 7.28 -2.66
C MET A 68 -5.35 8.24 -1.68
N ILE A 69 -4.03 8.07 -1.46
CA ILE A 69 -3.23 8.98 -0.63
C ILE A 69 -3.30 10.40 -1.20
N SER A 70 -3.03 10.58 -2.49
CA SER A 70 -3.02 11.89 -3.14
C SER A 70 -4.38 12.58 -3.05
N ALA A 71 -5.46 11.87 -3.34
CA ALA A 71 -6.82 12.42 -3.25
C ALA A 71 -7.18 12.81 -1.81
N GLY A 72 -6.89 11.97 -0.83
CA GLY A 72 -7.13 12.26 0.58
C GLY A 72 -6.32 13.47 1.06
N MET A 73 -5.01 13.51 0.75
CA MET A 73 -4.13 14.64 1.11
C MET A 73 -4.61 15.97 0.54
N ALA A 74 -5.14 15.97 -0.68
CA ALA A 74 -5.63 17.17 -1.35
C ALA A 74 -6.99 17.62 -0.83
N ASN A 75 -7.92 16.70 -0.60
CA ASN A 75 -9.32 17.03 -0.29
C ASN A 75 -9.61 17.11 1.21
N GLU A 76 -8.99 16.26 2.02
CA GLU A 76 -9.32 16.05 3.43
C GLU A 76 -8.17 16.39 4.38
N GLY A 77 -6.94 16.39 3.85
CA GLY A 77 -5.73 16.65 4.60
C GLY A 77 -5.14 15.41 5.30
N PRO A 78 -3.92 15.58 5.88
CA PRO A 78 -3.12 14.44 6.35
C PRO A 78 -3.79 13.60 7.45
N ALA A 79 -4.42 14.25 8.43
CA ALA A 79 -5.03 13.55 9.56
C ALA A 79 -6.25 12.68 9.14
N ALA A 80 -7.11 13.22 8.29
CA ALA A 80 -8.28 12.51 7.79
C ALA A 80 -7.86 11.37 6.84
N THR A 81 -6.88 11.63 5.97
CA THR A 81 -6.31 10.60 5.08
C THR A 81 -5.72 9.43 5.88
N LEU A 82 -4.94 9.73 6.93
CA LEU A 82 -4.38 8.69 7.80
C LEU A 82 -5.48 7.82 8.42
N ARG A 83 -6.52 8.44 8.99
CA ARG A 83 -7.66 7.70 9.56
C ARG A 83 -8.38 6.85 8.52
N ALA A 84 -8.62 7.38 7.33
CA ALA A 84 -9.31 6.66 6.26
C ALA A 84 -8.52 5.44 5.80
N ILE A 85 -7.21 5.58 5.61
CA ILE A 85 -6.33 4.47 5.21
C ILE A 85 -6.28 3.40 6.30
N ILE A 86 -5.99 3.77 7.54
CA ILE A 86 -5.93 2.81 8.66
C ILE A 86 -7.29 2.14 8.86
N GLY A 87 -8.38 2.89 8.80
CA GLY A 87 -9.75 2.36 8.90
C GLY A 87 -10.03 1.32 7.82
N GLY A 88 -9.72 1.62 6.55
CA GLY A 88 -9.91 0.68 5.45
C GLY A 88 -9.09 -0.61 5.60
N PHE A 89 -7.87 -0.53 6.12
CA PHE A 89 -7.06 -1.72 6.39
C PHE A 89 -7.56 -2.51 7.62
N ARG A 90 -8.12 -1.83 8.63
CA ARG A 90 -8.78 -2.48 9.76
C ARG A 90 -9.95 -3.34 9.28
N ASP A 91 -10.88 -2.73 8.55
CA ASP A 91 -12.05 -3.41 7.98
C ASP A 91 -11.64 -4.59 7.10
N GLN A 92 -10.59 -4.39 6.31
CA GLN A 92 -10.05 -5.43 5.46
C GLN A 92 -9.44 -6.60 6.26
N LEU A 93 -8.65 -6.34 7.31
CA LEU A 93 -8.10 -7.40 8.17
C LEU A 93 -9.22 -8.22 8.80
N GLU A 94 -10.24 -7.58 9.34
CA GLU A 94 -11.38 -8.24 9.95
C GLU A 94 -12.18 -9.06 8.93
N SER A 95 -12.48 -8.49 7.76
CA SER A 95 -13.25 -9.17 6.72
C SER A 95 -12.52 -10.35 6.06
N THR A 96 -11.18 -10.37 6.14
CA THR A 96 -10.35 -11.44 5.57
C THR A 96 -9.79 -12.39 6.64
N ASP A 97 -10.29 -12.34 7.84
CA ASP A 97 -9.78 -13.13 8.97
C ASP A 97 -8.27 -12.95 9.15
N TYR A 98 -7.79 -11.71 9.05
CA TYR A 98 -6.38 -11.28 9.20
C TYR A 98 -5.41 -11.90 8.18
N THR A 99 -5.89 -12.37 7.04
CA THR A 99 -4.99 -12.91 6.00
C THR A 99 -4.43 -11.84 5.08
N ALA A 100 -5.20 -10.80 4.76
CA ALA A 100 -4.76 -9.75 3.85
C ALA A 100 -3.87 -8.70 4.54
N GLY A 101 -2.83 -8.25 3.83
CA GLY A 101 -1.91 -7.19 4.26
C GLY A 101 -1.75 -6.09 3.20
N CYS A 102 -0.63 -5.39 3.22
CA CYS A 102 -0.27 -4.45 2.17
C CYS A 102 -0.12 -5.18 0.82
N PRO A 103 -0.66 -4.64 -0.28
CA PRO A 103 -0.55 -5.30 -1.58
C PRO A 103 0.83 -5.12 -2.25
N VAL A 104 1.68 -4.23 -1.72
CA VAL A 104 3.01 -3.90 -2.27
C VAL A 104 4.13 -4.59 -1.47
N ALA A 105 4.00 -4.67 -0.15
CA ALA A 105 5.02 -5.23 0.73
C ALA A 105 5.50 -6.66 0.35
N PRO A 106 4.64 -7.60 -0.10
CA PRO A 106 5.10 -8.94 -0.48
C PRO A 106 6.15 -8.94 -1.59
N ALA A 107 6.07 -8.00 -2.56
CA ALA A 107 7.07 -7.88 -3.61
C ALA A 107 8.44 -7.41 -3.06
N ALA A 108 8.44 -6.54 -2.06
CA ALA A 108 9.66 -6.09 -1.40
C ALA A 108 10.32 -7.19 -0.55
N LEU A 109 9.51 -8.02 0.11
CA LEU A 109 10.00 -9.05 1.05
C LEU A 109 10.43 -10.34 0.35
N GLU A 110 9.70 -10.75 -0.70
CA GLU A 110 9.85 -12.05 -1.37
C GLU A 110 10.42 -11.93 -2.79
N GLY A 111 10.82 -10.73 -3.20
CA GLY A 111 11.20 -10.43 -4.58
C GLY A 111 12.59 -10.91 -5.01
N ALA A 112 13.29 -11.75 -4.24
CA ALA A 112 14.64 -12.21 -4.57
C ALA A 112 14.75 -12.78 -6.00
N ASN A 113 13.71 -13.45 -6.49
CA ASN A 113 13.61 -14.01 -7.84
C ASN A 113 12.96 -13.04 -8.86
N SER A 114 12.65 -11.82 -8.46
CA SER A 114 11.96 -10.82 -9.30
C SER A 114 12.45 -9.40 -8.99
N PRO A 115 13.70 -9.04 -9.39
CA PRO A 115 14.26 -7.72 -9.10
C PRO A 115 13.40 -6.55 -9.60
N SER A 116 12.70 -6.73 -10.72
CA SER A 116 11.76 -5.72 -11.24
C SER A 116 10.55 -5.50 -10.34
N ALA A 117 10.09 -6.54 -9.64
CA ALA A 117 9.01 -6.42 -8.67
C ALA A 117 9.46 -5.70 -7.39
N VAL A 118 10.70 -5.97 -6.93
CA VAL A 118 11.31 -5.21 -5.82
C VAL A 118 11.44 -3.74 -6.18
N ALA A 119 11.92 -3.43 -7.39
CA ALA A 119 12.02 -2.06 -7.88
C ALA A 119 10.64 -1.39 -7.92
N ALA A 120 9.60 -2.08 -8.42
CA ALA A 120 8.22 -1.57 -8.46
C ALA A 120 7.66 -1.28 -7.05
N ALA A 121 7.99 -2.11 -6.06
CA ALA A 121 7.62 -1.86 -4.67
C ALA A 121 8.35 -0.62 -4.11
N GLY A 122 9.65 -0.50 -4.34
CA GLY A 122 10.45 0.66 -3.94
C GLY A 122 9.94 1.97 -4.55
N GLU A 123 9.65 1.98 -5.86
CA GLU A 123 9.05 3.12 -6.55
C GLU A 123 7.68 3.50 -5.95
N SER A 124 6.86 2.52 -5.58
CA SER A 124 5.56 2.76 -4.96
C SER A 124 5.70 3.42 -3.59
N PHE A 125 6.56 2.90 -2.72
CA PHE A 125 6.82 3.49 -1.40
C PHE A 125 7.40 4.90 -1.52
N THR A 126 8.38 5.13 -2.41
CA THR A 126 8.93 6.47 -2.67
C THR A 126 7.85 7.45 -3.12
N SER A 127 6.98 7.05 -4.05
CA SER A 127 5.87 7.89 -4.52
C SER A 127 4.89 8.27 -3.40
N TRP A 128 4.60 7.34 -2.50
CA TRP A 128 3.73 7.61 -1.35
C TRP A 128 4.40 8.56 -0.35
N GLU A 129 5.69 8.33 -0.03
CA GLU A 129 6.49 9.22 0.81
C GLU A 129 6.53 10.63 0.25
N ASP A 130 6.83 10.79 -1.04
CA ASP A 130 6.89 12.09 -1.70
C ASP A 130 5.54 12.82 -1.66
N THR A 131 4.44 12.10 -1.87
CA THR A 131 3.08 12.68 -1.82
C THR A 131 2.75 13.19 -0.41
N ILE A 132 3.04 12.39 0.61
CA ILE A 132 2.80 12.76 2.01
C ILE A 132 3.71 13.93 2.40
N ALA A 133 5.00 13.85 2.07
CA ALA A 133 5.98 14.89 2.39
C ALA A 133 5.64 16.22 1.72
N ALA A 134 5.23 16.20 0.45
CA ALA A 134 4.79 17.41 -0.26
C ALA A 134 3.58 18.07 0.42
N SER A 135 2.60 17.27 0.84
CA SER A 135 1.44 17.76 1.57
C SER A 135 1.80 18.40 2.93
N LEU A 136 2.73 17.81 3.67
CA LEU A 136 3.22 18.32 4.94
C LEU A 136 4.05 19.60 4.75
N TRP A 137 4.91 19.64 3.74
CA TRP A 137 5.69 20.82 3.38
C TRP A 137 4.81 22.01 2.99
N GLN A 138 3.80 21.80 2.17
CA GLN A 138 2.82 22.84 1.80
C GLN A 138 2.09 23.43 3.03
N ARG A 139 1.99 22.66 4.11
CA ARG A 139 1.44 23.11 5.39
C ARG A 139 2.47 23.78 6.31
N GLY A 140 3.69 23.95 5.81
CA GLY A 140 4.75 24.74 6.44
C GLY A 140 5.81 23.95 7.20
N LEU A 141 5.78 22.62 7.19
CA LEU A 141 6.89 21.85 7.76
C LEU A 141 8.17 22.06 6.94
N PRO A 142 9.36 22.13 7.57
CA PRO A 142 10.61 22.06 6.84
C PRO A 142 10.70 20.79 6.00
N GLN A 143 11.26 20.89 4.79
CA GLN A 143 11.24 19.79 3.80
C GLN A 143 11.82 18.48 4.35
N GLU A 144 12.96 18.53 5.03
CA GLU A 144 13.59 17.34 5.62
C GLU A 144 12.73 16.73 6.73
N ARG A 145 12.06 17.57 7.52
CA ARG A 145 11.15 17.08 8.57
C ARG A 145 9.91 16.42 7.96
N ALA A 146 9.36 17.02 6.90
CA ALA A 146 8.23 16.44 6.16
C ALA A 146 8.57 15.06 5.58
N ARG A 147 9.76 14.90 4.98
CA ARG A 147 10.24 13.61 4.48
C ARG A 147 10.40 12.58 5.59
N SER A 148 11.08 12.94 6.67
CA SER A 148 11.27 12.03 7.82
C SER A 148 9.95 11.56 8.41
N LEU A 149 8.94 12.45 8.52
CA LEU A 149 7.61 12.09 9.01
C LEU A 149 6.86 11.19 8.04
N ALA A 150 6.99 11.40 6.72
CA ALA A 150 6.39 10.54 5.71
C ALA A 150 6.94 9.11 5.78
N THR A 151 8.27 8.98 5.80
CA THR A 151 8.93 7.66 5.95
C THR A 151 8.50 6.97 7.24
N MET A 152 8.48 7.69 8.36
CA MET A 152 8.07 7.12 9.63
C MET A 152 6.62 6.67 9.64
N ALA A 153 5.71 7.46 9.06
CA ALA A 153 4.29 7.11 9.01
C ALA A 153 4.06 5.81 8.23
N ILE A 154 4.70 5.68 7.06
CA ILE A 154 4.62 4.45 6.25
C ILE A 154 5.24 3.27 7.00
N SER A 155 6.44 3.45 7.58
CA SER A 155 7.13 2.38 8.31
C SER A 155 6.33 1.90 9.53
N ALA A 156 5.76 2.81 10.30
CA ALA A 156 4.92 2.47 11.46
C ALA A 156 3.63 1.75 11.03
N PHE A 157 2.99 2.21 9.96
CA PHE A 157 1.79 1.59 9.41
C PHE A 157 2.06 0.16 8.89
N GLU A 158 3.11 -0.04 8.07
CA GLU A 158 3.49 -1.36 7.56
C GLU A 158 3.86 -2.32 8.69
N GLY A 159 4.61 -1.84 9.70
CA GLY A 159 4.91 -2.62 10.91
C GLY A 159 3.65 -3.00 11.69
N ALA A 160 2.71 -2.08 11.85
CA ALA A 160 1.44 -2.34 12.52
C ALA A 160 0.57 -3.37 11.78
N LEU A 161 0.58 -3.37 10.44
CA LEU A 161 -0.10 -4.39 9.63
C LEU A 161 0.48 -5.78 9.86
N ILE A 162 1.80 -5.91 9.89
CA ILE A 162 2.48 -7.20 10.16
C ILE A 162 2.11 -7.71 11.56
N ILE A 163 2.16 -6.83 12.56
CA ILE A 163 1.79 -7.17 13.95
C ILE A 163 0.31 -7.56 14.03
N ALA A 164 -0.58 -6.80 13.40
CA ALA A 164 -2.00 -7.07 13.40
C ALA A 164 -2.35 -8.45 12.78
N LYS A 165 -1.71 -8.80 11.66
CA LYS A 165 -1.83 -10.14 11.06
C LYS A 165 -1.36 -11.23 12.01
N ALA A 166 -0.17 -11.08 12.59
CA ALA A 166 0.43 -12.09 13.47
C ALA A 166 -0.37 -12.28 14.78
N GLN A 167 -0.89 -11.20 15.34
CA GLN A 167 -1.68 -11.21 16.57
C GLN A 167 -3.19 -11.45 16.34
N ARG A 168 -3.65 -11.45 15.09
CA ARG A 168 -5.06 -11.53 14.72
C ARG A 168 -5.89 -10.48 15.48
N SER A 169 -5.42 -9.24 15.49
CA SER A 169 -6.00 -8.12 16.24
C SER A 169 -5.63 -6.79 15.65
N THR A 170 -6.58 -5.87 15.55
CA THR A 170 -6.38 -4.50 15.04
C THR A 170 -5.65 -3.59 16.01
N ARG A 171 -5.41 -4.02 17.27
CA ARG A 171 -4.79 -3.21 18.33
C ARG A 171 -3.50 -2.48 17.93
N ALA A 172 -2.68 -3.09 17.08
CA ALA A 172 -1.44 -2.44 16.64
C ALA A 172 -1.73 -1.23 15.75
N LEU A 173 -2.71 -1.37 14.84
CA LEU A 173 -3.18 -0.26 13.99
C LEU A 173 -3.80 0.86 14.83
N ASP A 174 -4.64 0.51 15.82
CA ASP A 174 -5.29 1.49 16.70
C ASP A 174 -4.28 2.34 17.47
N ARG A 175 -3.24 1.71 18.00
CA ARG A 175 -2.16 2.40 18.73
C ARG A 175 -1.33 3.28 17.82
N VAL A 176 -0.93 2.76 16.66
CA VAL A 176 -0.15 3.53 15.68
C VAL A 176 -0.95 4.72 15.14
N GLU A 177 -2.25 4.57 14.92
CA GLU A 177 -3.12 5.68 14.52
C GLU A 177 -3.08 6.81 15.53
N VAL A 178 -3.24 6.52 16.82
CA VAL A 178 -3.21 7.53 17.91
C VAL A 178 -1.88 8.28 17.92
N GLU A 179 -0.76 7.55 17.92
CA GLU A 179 0.58 8.14 17.98
C GLU A 179 0.89 8.99 16.73
N LEU A 180 0.56 8.50 15.54
CA LEU A 180 0.78 9.24 14.30
C LEU A 180 -0.06 10.52 14.22
N LEU A 181 -1.30 10.49 14.73
CA LEU A 181 -2.17 11.68 14.78
C LEU A 181 -1.65 12.72 15.78
N GLN A 182 -1.18 12.30 16.95
CA GLN A 182 -0.58 13.21 17.94
C GLN A 182 0.70 13.85 17.38
N TRP A 183 1.54 13.07 16.74
CA TRP A 183 2.75 13.54 16.10
C TRP A 183 2.49 14.57 15.00
N LEU A 184 1.52 14.25 14.14
CA LEU A 184 1.11 15.12 13.07
C LEU A 184 0.57 16.47 13.61
N GLY A 185 -0.29 16.41 14.64
CA GLY A 185 -0.80 17.61 15.32
C GLY A 185 0.33 18.46 15.88
N SER A 186 1.18 17.87 16.72
CA SER A 186 2.32 18.57 17.34
C SER A 186 3.28 19.19 16.30
N ALA A 187 3.52 18.50 15.19
CA ALA A 187 4.39 18.99 14.13
C ALA A 187 3.79 20.21 13.43
N LEU A 188 2.50 20.20 13.16
CA LEU A 188 1.81 21.32 12.48
C LEU A 188 1.57 22.52 13.40
N ASP A 189 1.26 22.30 14.68
CA ASP A 189 1.10 23.35 15.69
C ASP A 189 2.41 24.13 15.93
N GLY A 190 3.54 23.40 15.92
CA GLY A 190 4.87 24.01 16.02
C GLY A 190 5.19 25.00 14.88
N VAL A 191 4.63 24.79 13.69
CA VAL A 191 4.77 25.71 12.56
C VAL A 191 3.95 26.99 12.76
N GLY A 192 2.73 26.87 13.31
CA GLY A 192 1.86 28.02 13.63
C GLY A 192 2.52 28.97 14.62
N ASN A 193 3.14 28.43 15.67
CA ASN A 193 3.81 29.20 16.71
C ASN A 193 5.13 29.85 16.27
N ALA A 194 5.80 29.32 15.27
CA ALA A 194 7.07 29.87 14.73
C ALA A 194 6.83 31.06 13.76
N ARG A 195 5.59 31.29 13.33
CA ARG A 195 5.20 32.37 12.41
C ARG A 195 4.47 33.53 13.11
N ALA A 196 4.12 33.36 14.38
CA ALA A 196 3.52 34.41 15.26
C ALA A 196 4.60 35.14 16.06
#